data_888850c6b080cf5abc2a31a4eda8a8fc
#
_entry.id   888850c6b080cf5abc2a31a4eda8a8fc
#
_cell.length_a   1.000
_cell.length_b   1.000
_cell.length_c   1.000
_cell.angle_alpha   90.00
_cell.angle_beta   90.00
_cell.angle_gamma   90.00
#
_symmetry.space_group_name_H-M   'P 1'
#
loop_
_entity.id
_entity.type
_entity.pdbx_description
1 polymer ?
#
loop_
_entity_poly.entity_id
_entity_poly.type
_entity_poly.pdbx_seq_one_letter_code
_entity_poly.pdbx_strand_id
1 'polypeptide(L)'
;VSTGATTQRGNSGTGRNSMDYVAIDFETANFYRGSPCAVSLARVRDGQVVDQQTWLMRPPEQVDHFEPFNVHIHGITPEMVAHAPRWRDVLPRLVAYVGDDVLVAHNAGFDTGVIRYACAVDNIAWPDIRFLCTMVLARRALPLPSYRLPYVVEALGGHMGTHHDPTDDARGVVAIVSGLATRTQSAADIHELAFAHGVRVGRMFAGIYEGSVCTQTGGSYGLTIPDVNPNADPDGYLYGREVVFTGTLMAMRRQDAFEAAARVGAVPAKNTTQRTNVLVVGDINPAVLRPGSNLTGKAQKAFALQEKGQDIEVMTEDDFLRCLDGGTADLRTL
;
A
#
# COMPACT_ATOMS: atom_id res chain seq x y z
N VAL A 1 -20.12 -66.24 6.97
CA VAL A 1 -20.72 -64.97 7.43
C VAL A 1 -19.54 -64.04 7.67
N SER A 2 -19.26 -63.21 6.69
CA SER A 2 -18.17 -62.20 6.72
C SER A 2 -18.76 -60.83 6.92
N THR A 3 -18.49 -60.20 8.06
CA THR A 3 -18.90 -58.84 8.37
C THR A 3 -17.83 -57.88 7.91
N GLY A 4 -18.12 -57.17 6.83
CA GLY A 4 -17.26 -56.07 6.34
C GLY A 4 -17.42 -54.84 7.23
N ALA A 5 -16.32 -54.42 7.83
CA ALA A 5 -16.23 -53.14 8.51
C ALA A 5 -15.91 -52.03 7.51
N THR A 6 -16.89 -51.18 7.24
CA THR A 6 -16.71 -49.93 6.44
C THR A 6 -16.07 -48.87 7.30
N THR A 7 -14.77 -48.61 7.05
CA THR A 7 -14.07 -47.47 7.68
C THR A 7 -14.52 -46.18 7.00
N GLN A 8 -15.40 -45.45 7.65
CA GLN A 8 -15.67 -44.03 7.28
C GLN A 8 -14.41 -43.21 7.56
N ARG A 9 -13.77 -42.75 6.51
CA ARG A 9 -12.78 -41.67 6.62
C ARG A 9 -13.56 -40.37 6.94
N GLY A 10 -13.48 -39.98 8.19
CA GLY A 10 -13.96 -38.66 8.61
C GLY A 10 -13.20 -37.58 7.86
N ASN A 11 -13.89 -36.86 7.00
CA ASN A 11 -13.42 -35.63 6.40
C ASN A 11 -13.57 -34.54 7.46
N SER A 12 -12.56 -34.35 8.32
CA SER A 12 -12.52 -33.26 9.29
C SER A 12 -12.00 -31.99 8.60
N GLY A 13 -12.73 -31.53 7.60
CA GLY A 13 -12.62 -30.18 7.07
C GLY A 13 -13.41 -29.22 7.95
N THR A 14 -12.99 -29.00 9.20
CA THR A 14 -13.45 -27.86 9.97
C THR A 14 -12.74 -26.63 9.43
N GLY A 15 -13.32 -25.99 8.41
CA GLY A 15 -13.02 -24.61 8.08
C GLY A 15 -13.36 -23.77 9.33
N ARG A 16 -12.37 -23.50 10.17
CA ARG A 16 -12.51 -22.50 11.21
C ARG A 16 -12.66 -21.17 10.49
N ASN A 17 -13.83 -20.59 10.56
CA ASN A 17 -14.04 -19.19 10.26
C ASN A 17 -13.28 -18.42 11.35
N SER A 18 -12.05 -18.02 11.05
CA SER A 18 -11.15 -17.38 12.00
C SER A 18 -10.56 -16.14 11.37
N MET A 19 -10.60 -15.02 12.10
CA MET A 19 -9.97 -13.76 11.67
C MET A 19 -8.46 -13.85 11.92
N ASP A 20 -7.80 -14.67 11.10
CA ASP A 20 -6.37 -14.96 11.16
C ASP A 20 -5.63 -14.21 10.05
N TYR A 21 -4.58 -13.47 10.42
CA TYR A 21 -3.73 -12.73 9.49
C TYR A 21 -2.46 -12.25 10.20
N VAL A 22 -1.54 -11.66 9.43
CA VAL A 22 -0.37 -10.94 9.96
C VAL A 22 -0.47 -9.48 9.54
N ALA A 23 -0.57 -8.56 10.50
CA ALA A 23 -0.42 -7.14 10.24
C ALA A 23 1.06 -6.78 10.10
N ILE A 24 1.39 -5.86 9.18
CA ILE A 24 2.76 -5.42 8.91
C ILE A 24 2.81 -3.91 8.70
N ASP A 25 3.97 -3.34 9.07
CA ASP A 25 4.36 -1.98 8.76
C ASP A 25 5.88 -1.90 8.60
N PHE A 26 6.36 -1.24 7.53
CA PHE A 26 7.79 -1.04 7.25
C PHE A 26 8.22 0.40 7.44
N GLU A 27 9.43 0.58 7.99
CA GLU A 27 10.16 1.84 7.92
C GLU A 27 11.33 1.75 6.94
N THR A 28 11.56 2.84 6.20
CA THR A 28 12.62 2.92 5.19
C THR A 28 13.69 3.93 5.57
N ALA A 29 14.95 3.58 5.33
CA ALA A 29 16.12 4.42 5.65
C ALA A 29 16.15 5.72 4.81
N ASN A 30 15.61 5.68 3.62
CA ASN A 30 15.58 6.80 2.67
C ASN A 30 14.35 6.72 1.77
N PHE A 31 14.25 7.65 0.83
CA PHE A 31 13.11 7.73 -0.09
C PHE A 31 12.98 6.58 -1.08
N TYR A 32 14.03 5.79 -1.29
CA TYR A 32 13.93 4.59 -2.11
C TYR A 32 13.23 3.48 -1.34
N ARG A 33 12.07 3.02 -1.80
CA ARG A 33 11.26 2.00 -1.12
C ARG A 33 12.03 0.72 -0.77
N GLY A 34 13.02 0.35 -1.56
CA GLY A 34 13.87 -0.82 -1.33
C GLY A 34 14.92 -0.65 -0.24
N SER A 35 14.77 0.32 0.67
CA SER A 35 15.69 0.60 1.77
C SER A 35 15.10 0.30 3.17
N PRO A 36 14.51 -0.90 3.43
CA PRO A 36 13.91 -1.18 4.72
C PRO A 36 14.94 -1.09 5.86
N CYS A 37 14.58 -0.38 6.94
CA CYS A 37 15.40 -0.29 8.16
C CYS A 37 14.72 -0.89 9.39
N ALA A 38 13.39 -1.02 9.36
CA ALA A 38 12.63 -1.77 10.36
C ALA A 38 11.39 -2.41 9.74
N VAL A 39 10.88 -3.44 10.40
CA VAL A 39 9.57 -4.02 10.14
C VAL A 39 8.91 -4.39 11.46
N SER A 40 7.65 -4.01 11.61
CA SER A 40 6.80 -4.47 12.69
C SER A 40 5.74 -5.43 12.17
N LEU A 41 5.50 -6.47 12.95
CA LEU A 41 4.60 -7.56 12.63
C LEU A 41 3.71 -7.85 13.83
N ALA A 42 2.42 -8.02 13.61
CA ALA A 42 1.49 -8.50 14.63
C ALA A 42 0.70 -9.69 14.07
N ARG A 43 0.89 -10.85 14.69
CA ARG A 43 0.14 -12.05 14.34
C ARG A 43 -1.21 -12.04 15.04
N VAL A 44 -2.25 -12.16 14.28
CA VAL A 44 -3.63 -12.20 14.77
C VAL A 44 -4.19 -13.61 14.58
N ARG A 45 -4.87 -14.10 15.62
CA ARG A 45 -5.63 -15.36 15.63
C ARG A 45 -6.96 -15.10 16.30
N ASP A 46 -8.04 -15.55 15.67
CA ASP A 46 -9.40 -15.31 16.14
C ASP A 46 -9.68 -13.82 16.46
N GLY A 47 -9.07 -12.91 15.66
CA GLY A 47 -9.20 -11.46 15.85
C GLY A 47 -8.38 -10.87 17.00
N GLN A 48 -7.56 -11.66 17.69
CA GLN A 48 -6.71 -11.23 18.81
C GLN A 48 -5.24 -11.28 18.43
N VAL A 49 -4.46 -10.26 18.87
CA VAL A 49 -3.01 -10.28 18.72
C VAL A 49 -2.42 -11.33 19.65
N VAL A 50 -1.79 -12.36 19.08
CA VAL A 50 -1.17 -13.46 19.83
C VAL A 50 0.35 -13.37 19.87
N ASP A 51 0.96 -12.64 18.94
CA ASP A 51 2.39 -12.37 18.91
C ASP A 51 2.66 -11.03 18.21
N GLN A 52 3.69 -10.32 18.65
CA GLN A 52 4.13 -9.07 18.06
C GLN A 52 5.66 -9.00 18.05
N GLN A 53 6.20 -8.62 16.90
CA GLN A 53 7.65 -8.57 16.68
C GLN A 53 8.00 -7.24 15.99
N THR A 54 9.12 -6.65 16.38
CA THR A 54 9.73 -5.55 15.63
C THR A 54 11.19 -5.89 15.39
N TRP A 55 11.58 -5.88 14.12
CA TRP A 55 12.94 -6.22 13.71
C TRP A 55 13.60 -5.03 13.05
N LEU A 56 14.73 -4.59 13.62
CA LEU A 56 15.64 -3.68 12.95
C LEU A 56 16.44 -4.45 11.89
N MET A 57 16.76 -3.80 10.80
CA MET A 57 17.56 -4.37 9.73
C MET A 57 18.39 -3.30 9.02
N ARG A 58 19.45 -3.74 8.35
CA ARG A 58 20.17 -2.89 7.40
C ARG A 58 19.56 -3.08 6.02
N PRO A 59 19.31 -2.00 5.29
CA PRO A 59 18.92 -2.09 3.88
C PRO A 59 19.93 -2.87 3.03
N PRO A 60 19.58 -3.28 1.80
CA PRO A 60 20.55 -3.69 0.80
C PRO A 60 21.70 -2.67 0.68
N GLU A 61 22.93 -3.14 0.46
CA GLU A 61 24.14 -2.31 0.56
C GLU A 61 24.14 -1.10 -0.37
N GLN A 62 23.55 -1.25 -1.55
CA GLN A 62 23.48 -0.20 -2.57
C GLN A 62 22.56 0.97 -2.21
N VAL A 63 21.71 0.79 -1.20
CA VAL A 63 20.66 1.75 -0.80
C VAL A 63 20.60 1.94 0.72
N ASP A 64 21.71 1.70 1.42
CA ASP A 64 21.74 1.68 2.90
C ASP A 64 22.08 3.05 3.55
N HIS A 65 22.12 4.13 2.78
CA HIS A 65 22.20 5.48 3.34
C HIS A 65 20.89 5.85 4.05
N PHE A 66 20.99 6.72 5.06
CA PHE A 66 19.84 7.23 5.79
C PHE A 66 19.59 8.69 5.46
N GLU A 67 18.37 9.02 5.09
CA GLU A 67 17.93 10.40 4.91
C GLU A 67 17.51 11.00 6.23
N PRO A 68 17.98 12.23 6.58
CA PRO A 68 17.61 12.88 7.83
C PRO A 68 16.11 13.03 8.03
N PHE A 69 15.36 13.20 6.93
CA PHE A 69 13.91 13.31 6.95
C PHE A 69 13.25 12.01 7.43
N ASN A 70 13.67 10.86 6.89
CA ASN A 70 13.15 9.55 7.31
C ASN A 70 13.48 9.29 8.78
N VAL A 71 14.73 9.56 9.19
CA VAL A 71 15.15 9.46 10.61
C VAL A 71 14.29 10.34 11.52
N HIS A 72 13.96 11.57 11.09
CA HIS A 72 13.09 12.46 11.86
C HIS A 72 11.67 11.89 12.03
N ILE A 73 11.16 11.17 11.05
CA ILE A 73 9.81 10.57 11.09
C ILE A 73 9.76 9.40 12.07
N HIS A 74 10.61 8.38 11.90
CA HIS A 74 10.52 7.11 12.63
C HIS A 74 11.57 6.95 13.73
N GLY A 75 12.53 7.89 13.88
CA GLY A 75 13.54 7.88 14.93
C GLY A 75 14.65 6.83 14.78
N ILE A 76 14.63 5.99 13.75
CA ILE A 76 15.62 4.93 13.56
C ILE A 76 16.85 5.52 12.89
N THR A 77 18.01 5.44 13.56
CA THR A 77 19.28 5.98 13.06
C THR A 77 20.17 4.89 12.45
N PRO A 78 21.18 5.26 11.63
CA PRO A 78 22.17 4.30 11.12
C PRO A 78 22.87 3.50 12.23
N GLU A 79 23.15 4.15 13.37
CA GLU A 79 23.83 3.53 14.51
C GLU A 79 22.96 2.42 15.14
N MET A 80 21.65 2.63 15.21
CA MET A 80 20.71 1.64 15.76
C MET A 80 20.70 0.35 14.95
N VAL A 81 20.89 0.45 13.64
CA VAL A 81 20.90 -0.72 12.75
C VAL A 81 22.29 -1.23 12.38
N ALA A 82 23.36 -0.60 12.85
CA ALA A 82 24.75 -0.90 12.45
C ALA A 82 25.12 -2.40 12.57
N HIS A 83 24.57 -3.09 13.57
CA HIS A 83 24.78 -4.51 13.84
C HIS A 83 23.57 -5.39 13.52
N ALA A 84 22.51 -4.82 12.96
CA ALA A 84 21.32 -5.57 12.56
C ALA A 84 21.60 -6.46 11.33
N PRO A 85 20.84 -7.53 11.12
CA PRO A 85 20.95 -8.35 9.91
C PRO A 85 20.58 -7.51 8.67
N ARG A 86 21.10 -7.87 7.49
CA ARG A 86 20.69 -7.25 6.25
C ARG A 86 19.35 -7.81 5.75
N TRP A 87 18.72 -7.08 4.85
CA TRP A 87 17.46 -7.48 4.23
C TRP A 87 17.41 -8.94 3.79
N ARG A 88 18.47 -9.42 3.10
CA ARG A 88 18.56 -10.80 2.62
C ARG A 88 18.47 -11.88 3.71
N ASP A 89 18.86 -11.53 4.94
CA ASP A 89 18.81 -12.41 6.10
C ASP A 89 17.46 -12.31 6.82
N VAL A 90 16.80 -11.14 6.71
CA VAL A 90 15.48 -10.88 7.32
C VAL A 90 14.34 -11.45 6.47
N LEU A 91 14.43 -11.37 5.14
CA LEU A 91 13.37 -11.84 4.25
C LEU A 91 12.93 -13.30 4.50
N PRO A 92 13.82 -14.29 4.65
CA PRO A 92 13.39 -15.65 4.96
C PRO A 92 12.66 -15.76 6.30
N ARG A 93 13.05 -14.97 7.29
CA ARG A 93 12.38 -14.91 8.60
C ARG A 93 10.99 -14.29 8.47
N LEU A 94 10.86 -13.22 7.67
CA LEU A 94 9.58 -12.59 7.37
C LEU A 94 8.63 -13.58 6.70
N VAL A 95 9.09 -14.28 5.66
CA VAL A 95 8.30 -15.29 4.95
C VAL A 95 7.87 -16.42 5.89
N ALA A 96 8.78 -16.91 6.73
CA ALA A 96 8.45 -17.94 7.72
C ALA A 96 7.47 -17.45 8.79
N TYR A 97 7.57 -16.15 9.18
CA TYR A 97 6.64 -15.56 10.13
C TYR A 97 5.24 -15.41 9.50
N VAL A 98 5.14 -14.95 8.27
CA VAL A 98 3.85 -14.81 7.56
C VAL A 98 3.22 -16.19 7.29
N GLY A 99 4.01 -17.15 6.83
CA GLY A 99 3.52 -18.48 6.45
C GLY A 99 2.42 -18.40 5.39
N ASP A 100 1.30 -19.08 5.62
CA ASP A 100 0.13 -19.09 4.73
C ASP A 100 -0.89 -17.98 5.03
N ASP A 101 -0.63 -17.12 6.01
CA ASP A 101 -1.54 -16.04 6.38
C ASP A 101 -1.60 -14.95 5.30
N VAL A 102 -2.67 -14.18 5.32
CA VAL A 102 -2.74 -12.93 4.55
C VAL A 102 -1.97 -11.84 5.28
N LEU A 103 -1.05 -11.20 4.58
CA LEU A 103 -0.34 -10.02 5.08
C LEU A 103 -1.26 -8.80 4.98
N VAL A 104 -1.46 -8.06 6.05
CA VAL A 104 -2.37 -6.92 6.08
C VAL A 104 -1.60 -5.66 6.43
N ALA A 105 -1.69 -4.63 5.59
CA ALA A 105 -1.02 -3.36 5.80
C ALA A 105 -1.95 -2.18 5.53
N HIS A 106 -1.64 -1.02 6.08
CA HIS A 106 -2.31 0.23 5.74
C HIS A 106 -1.54 0.92 4.62
N ASN A 107 -2.15 1.06 3.42
CA ASN A 107 -1.44 1.38 2.17
C ASN A 107 -0.47 0.26 1.75
N ALA A 108 -0.97 -0.98 1.69
CA ALA A 108 -0.19 -2.19 1.42
C ALA A 108 0.66 -2.14 0.12
N GLY A 109 0.37 -1.20 -0.79
CA GLY A 109 1.22 -0.91 -1.95
C GLY A 109 2.61 -0.43 -1.56
N PHE A 110 2.73 0.28 -0.44
CA PHE A 110 4.02 0.68 0.12
C PHE A 110 4.79 -0.54 0.65
N ASP A 111 4.24 -1.30 1.56
CA ASP A 111 4.94 -2.42 2.22
C ASP A 111 5.31 -3.53 1.24
N THR A 112 4.39 -3.90 0.36
CA THR A 112 4.70 -4.84 -0.73
C THR A 112 5.70 -4.26 -1.72
N GLY A 113 5.71 -2.95 -1.91
CA GLY A 113 6.74 -2.21 -2.66
C GLY A 113 8.11 -2.37 -1.99
N VAL A 114 8.21 -2.14 -0.68
CA VAL A 114 9.46 -2.33 0.08
C VAL A 114 10.03 -3.73 -0.17
N ILE A 115 9.22 -4.77 -0.03
CA ILE A 115 9.65 -6.15 -0.28
C ILE A 115 10.16 -6.32 -1.73
N ARG A 116 9.38 -5.88 -2.72
CA ARG A 116 9.72 -6.06 -4.14
C ARG A 116 11.00 -5.32 -4.55
N TYR A 117 11.14 -4.06 -4.12
CA TYR A 117 12.29 -3.23 -4.48
C TYR A 117 13.57 -3.67 -3.75
N ALA A 118 13.47 -4.04 -2.47
CA ALA A 118 14.63 -4.58 -1.74
C ALA A 118 15.09 -5.93 -2.32
N CYS A 119 14.15 -6.81 -2.71
CA CYS A 119 14.46 -8.04 -3.43
C CYS A 119 15.13 -7.77 -4.78
N ALA A 120 14.70 -6.73 -5.52
CA ALA A 120 15.30 -6.38 -6.80
C ALA A 120 16.74 -5.89 -6.64
N VAL A 121 17.04 -5.08 -5.62
CA VAL A 121 18.41 -4.60 -5.32
C VAL A 121 19.33 -5.77 -4.99
N ASP A 122 18.86 -6.71 -4.16
CA ASP A 122 19.64 -7.89 -3.75
C ASP A 122 19.62 -9.05 -4.76
N ASN A 123 18.91 -8.87 -5.90
CA ASN A 123 18.69 -9.89 -6.91
C ASN A 123 18.09 -11.21 -6.31
N ILE A 124 17.09 -11.05 -5.46
CA ILE A 124 16.34 -12.13 -4.81
C ILE A 124 14.96 -12.26 -5.46
N ALA A 125 14.49 -13.49 -5.67
CA ALA A 125 13.12 -13.72 -6.15
C ALA A 125 12.09 -13.21 -5.14
N TRP A 126 10.97 -12.69 -5.65
CA TRP A 126 9.88 -12.28 -4.78
C TRP A 126 9.26 -13.47 -4.06
N PRO A 127 8.94 -13.33 -2.77
CA PRO A 127 8.20 -14.36 -2.06
C PRO A 127 6.77 -14.48 -2.58
N ASP A 128 6.15 -15.64 -2.37
CA ASP A 128 4.71 -15.81 -2.61
C ASP A 128 3.94 -15.38 -1.36
N ILE A 129 3.34 -14.20 -1.42
CA ILE A 129 2.60 -13.59 -0.31
C ILE A 129 1.26 -13.06 -0.82
N ARG A 130 0.18 -13.44 -0.13
CA ARG A 130 -1.14 -12.81 -0.27
C ARG A 130 -1.22 -11.62 0.66
N PHE A 131 -1.86 -10.53 0.23
CA PHE A 131 -1.95 -9.33 1.05
C PHE A 131 -3.26 -8.57 0.88
N LEU A 132 -3.63 -7.79 1.90
CA LEU A 132 -4.83 -6.96 1.92
C LEU A 132 -4.49 -5.54 2.38
N CYS A 133 -5.10 -4.55 1.72
CA CYS A 133 -4.91 -3.14 2.03
C CYS A 133 -6.08 -2.59 2.86
N THR A 134 -5.82 -2.22 4.12
CA THR A 134 -6.84 -1.64 5.00
C THR A 134 -7.27 -0.24 4.56
N MET A 135 -6.42 0.53 3.87
CA MET A 135 -6.83 1.82 3.31
C MET A 135 -7.86 1.64 2.19
N VAL A 136 -7.69 0.63 1.32
CA VAL A 136 -8.68 0.31 0.28
C VAL A 136 -9.99 -0.16 0.92
N LEU A 137 -9.92 -1.02 1.96
CA LEU A 137 -11.11 -1.42 2.73
C LEU A 137 -11.81 -0.21 3.35
N ALA A 138 -11.08 0.67 4.05
CA ALA A 138 -11.63 1.84 4.69
C ALA A 138 -12.32 2.79 3.70
N ARG A 139 -11.73 3.01 2.51
CA ARG A 139 -12.35 3.80 1.43
C ARG A 139 -13.65 3.21 0.92
N ARG A 140 -13.83 1.90 1.02
CA ARG A 140 -15.08 1.22 0.65
C ARG A 140 -16.12 1.22 1.75
N ALA A 141 -15.66 1.20 3.00
CA ALA A 141 -16.53 1.03 4.16
C ALA A 141 -16.99 2.35 4.81
N LEU A 142 -16.19 3.42 4.67
CA LEU A 142 -16.34 4.65 5.46
C LEU A 142 -16.27 5.90 4.57
N PRO A 143 -17.17 6.88 4.74
CA PRO A 143 -17.09 8.18 4.07
C PRO A 143 -16.24 9.16 4.91
N LEU A 144 -14.90 9.02 4.86
CA LEU A 144 -14.00 9.86 5.64
C LEU A 144 -13.36 10.96 4.77
N PRO A 145 -13.01 12.11 5.36
CA PRO A 145 -12.27 13.16 4.68
C PRO A 145 -10.79 12.79 4.47
N SER A 146 -10.23 11.94 5.33
CA SER A 146 -8.86 11.41 5.24
C SER A 146 -8.85 9.92 5.56
N TYR A 147 -7.96 9.19 4.87
CA TYR A 147 -7.77 7.75 5.08
C TYR A 147 -6.38 7.42 5.61
N ARG A 148 -5.69 8.39 6.22
CA ARG A 148 -4.46 8.14 6.98
C ARG A 148 -4.76 7.21 8.16
N LEU A 149 -3.81 6.40 8.53
CA LEU A 149 -3.96 5.37 9.57
C LEU A 149 -4.62 5.91 10.85
N PRO A 150 -4.17 7.02 11.48
CA PRO A 150 -4.79 7.55 12.70
C PRO A 150 -6.26 7.92 12.53
N TYR A 151 -6.62 8.58 11.40
CA TYR A 151 -7.99 9.00 11.14
C TYR A 151 -8.94 7.83 10.98
N VAL A 152 -8.48 6.74 10.32
CA VAL A 152 -9.30 5.53 10.14
C VAL A 152 -9.47 4.81 11.47
N VAL A 153 -8.40 4.71 12.27
CA VAL A 153 -8.45 4.10 13.61
C VAL A 153 -9.44 4.85 14.51
N GLU A 154 -9.35 6.19 14.56
CA GLU A 154 -10.26 7.04 15.34
C GLU A 154 -11.72 6.90 14.87
N ALA A 155 -11.98 6.94 13.57
CA ALA A 155 -13.31 6.76 12.99
C ALA A 155 -13.97 5.40 13.32
N LEU A 156 -13.14 4.40 13.63
CA LEU A 156 -13.58 3.08 14.07
C LEU A 156 -13.68 2.94 15.60
N GLY A 157 -13.40 4.01 16.34
CA GLY A 157 -13.46 4.04 17.82
C GLY A 157 -12.20 3.53 18.50
N GLY A 158 -11.12 3.33 17.76
CA GLY A 158 -9.79 2.99 18.29
C GLY A 158 -8.99 4.22 18.69
N HIS A 159 -7.86 3.98 19.32
CA HIS A 159 -6.86 5.01 19.62
C HIS A 159 -5.51 4.54 19.10
N MET A 160 -4.78 5.45 18.46
CA MET A 160 -3.38 5.25 18.09
C MET A 160 -2.49 5.63 19.28
N GLY A 161 -1.38 4.88 19.46
CA GLY A 161 -0.25 5.32 20.26
C GLY A 161 0.56 6.42 19.54
N THR A 162 1.87 6.35 19.63
CA THR A 162 2.74 7.29 18.91
C THR A 162 2.77 6.91 17.43
N HIS A 163 2.22 7.78 16.56
CA HIS A 163 2.29 7.58 15.11
C HIS A 163 3.75 7.61 14.65
N HIS A 164 4.10 6.70 13.73
CA HIS A 164 5.48 6.36 13.31
C HIS A 164 6.31 5.59 14.34
N ASP A 165 5.71 5.07 15.43
CA ASP A 165 6.25 3.89 16.08
C ASP A 165 5.76 2.66 15.30
N PRO A 166 6.66 1.89 14.68
CA PRO A 166 6.23 0.79 13.81
C PRO A 166 5.38 -0.25 14.54
N THR A 167 5.55 -0.37 15.86
CA THR A 167 4.76 -1.27 16.71
C THR A 167 3.31 -0.78 16.84
N ASP A 168 3.14 0.52 17.04
CA ASP A 168 1.82 1.14 17.17
C ASP A 168 1.11 1.20 15.82
N ASP A 169 1.83 1.38 14.72
CA ASP A 169 1.26 1.40 13.37
C ASP A 169 0.74 0.00 12.97
N ALA A 170 1.48 -1.07 13.25
CA ALA A 170 0.97 -2.43 13.06
C ALA A 170 -0.28 -2.73 13.92
N ARG A 171 -0.35 -2.21 15.16
CA ARG A 171 -1.56 -2.28 16.00
C ARG A 171 -2.72 -1.48 15.42
N GLY A 172 -2.44 -0.33 14.83
CA GLY A 172 -3.43 0.48 14.10
C GLY A 172 -4.09 -0.31 12.97
N VAL A 173 -3.30 -1.09 12.22
CA VAL A 173 -3.83 -2.01 11.19
C VAL A 173 -4.79 -3.02 11.79
N VAL A 174 -4.44 -3.62 12.93
CA VAL A 174 -5.31 -4.57 13.66
C VAL A 174 -6.61 -3.90 14.11
N ALA A 175 -6.52 -2.69 14.66
CA ALA A 175 -7.70 -1.93 15.09
C ALA A 175 -8.65 -1.65 13.92
N ILE A 176 -8.12 -1.32 12.73
CA ILE A 176 -8.95 -1.12 11.53
C ILE A 176 -9.66 -2.41 11.12
N VAL A 177 -8.95 -3.53 11.03
CA VAL A 177 -9.58 -4.82 10.66
C VAL A 177 -10.67 -5.19 11.65
N SER A 178 -10.41 -5.11 12.96
CA SER A 178 -11.36 -5.41 14.01
C SER A 178 -12.60 -4.50 13.95
N GLY A 179 -12.40 -3.20 13.78
CA GLY A 179 -13.50 -2.23 13.68
C GLY A 179 -14.36 -2.44 12.43
N LEU A 180 -13.76 -2.78 11.30
CA LEU A 180 -14.47 -3.09 10.06
C LEU A 180 -15.20 -4.44 10.17
N ALA A 181 -14.59 -5.47 10.74
CA ALA A 181 -15.22 -6.77 10.96
C ALA A 181 -16.45 -6.65 11.87
N THR A 182 -16.35 -5.89 12.97
CA THR A 182 -17.48 -5.62 13.86
C THR A 182 -18.65 -4.95 13.13
N ARG A 183 -18.37 -4.00 12.22
CA ARG A 183 -19.41 -3.31 11.44
C ARG A 183 -20.03 -4.20 10.36
N THR A 184 -19.25 -5.14 9.83
CA THR A 184 -19.68 -6.02 8.73
C THR A 184 -20.55 -7.19 9.19
N GLN A 185 -20.55 -7.54 10.47
CA GLN A 185 -21.37 -8.56 11.17
C GLN A 185 -21.34 -9.98 10.58
N SER A 186 -21.03 -10.14 9.29
CA SER A 186 -21.05 -11.43 8.57
C SER A 186 -19.67 -11.92 8.16
N ALA A 187 -18.61 -11.14 8.38
CA ALA A 187 -17.27 -11.55 7.99
C ALA A 187 -16.65 -12.44 9.07
N ALA A 188 -16.55 -13.73 8.78
CA ALA A 188 -15.96 -14.71 9.68
C ALA A 188 -14.44 -14.81 9.53
N ASP A 189 -13.89 -14.36 8.39
CA ASP A 189 -12.45 -14.32 8.11
C ASP A 189 -12.04 -13.10 7.28
N ILE A 190 -10.75 -12.96 7.06
CA ILE A 190 -10.17 -11.81 6.34
C ILE A 190 -10.56 -11.79 4.85
N HIS A 191 -10.84 -12.94 4.23
CA HIS A 191 -11.28 -13.03 2.83
C HIS A 191 -12.73 -12.61 2.70
N GLU A 192 -13.58 -13.04 3.63
CA GLU A 192 -14.99 -12.62 3.67
C GLU A 192 -15.11 -11.12 3.96
N LEU A 193 -14.27 -10.57 4.84
CA LEU A 193 -14.21 -9.13 5.07
C LEU A 193 -13.84 -8.37 3.78
N ALA A 194 -12.82 -8.83 3.07
CA ALA A 194 -12.42 -8.23 1.80
C ALA A 194 -13.54 -8.32 0.76
N PHE A 195 -14.17 -9.48 0.63
CA PHE A 195 -15.27 -9.72 -0.30
C PHE A 195 -16.50 -8.85 0.00
N ALA A 196 -16.90 -8.74 1.27
CA ALA A 196 -18.05 -7.92 1.70
C ALA A 196 -17.88 -6.43 1.31
N HIS A 197 -16.66 -5.94 1.29
CA HIS A 197 -16.34 -4.57 0.84
C HIS A 197 -15.99 -4.48 -0.65
N GLY A 198 -16.08 -5.58 -1.40
CA GLY A 198 -15.71 -5.61 -2.82
C GLY A 198 -14.23 -5.28 -3.05
N VAL A 199 -13.36 -5.77 -2.17
CA VAL A 199 -11.89 -5.63 -2.27
C VAL A 199 -11.28 -6.99 -2.57
N ARG A 200 -10.36 -7.03 -3.51
CA ARG A 200 -9.59 -8.24 -3.83
C ARG A 200 -8.40 -8.36 -2.88
N VAL A 201 -8.19 -9.56 -2.34
CA VAL A 201 -6.91 -9.92 -1.74
C VAL A 201 -5.87 -9.98 -2.85
N GLY A 202 -4.81 -9.18 -2.72
CA GLY A 202 -3.70 -9.13 -3.66
C GLY A 202 -2.75 -10.30 -3.47
N ARG A 203 -1.82 -10.48 -4.42
CA ARG A 203 -0.76 -11.49 -4.35
C ARG A 203 0.49 -10.99 -5.07
N MET A 204 1.65 -11.29 -4.52
CA MET A 204 2.93 -11.16 -5.21
C MET A 204 3.63 -12.52 -5.23
N PHE A 205 4.16 -12.94 -6.37
CA PHE A 205 4.85 -14.21 -6.55
C PHE A 205 5.61 -14.23 -7.87
N ALA A 206 6.81 -14.77 -7.88
CA ALA A 206 7.59 -15.04 -9.10
C ALA A 206 7.62 -13.89 -10.12
N GLY A 207 7.75 -12.64 -9.63
CA GLY A 207 7.75 -11.44 -10.50
C GLY A 207 6.36 -10.95 -10.94
N ILE A 208 5.28 -11.63 -10.55
CA ILE A 208 3.90 -11.22 -10.82
C ILE A 208 3.35 -10.48 -9.60
N TYR A 209 2.67 -9.36 -9.83
CA TYR A 209 2.04 -8.56 -8.81
C TYR A 209 0.57 -8.29 -9.14
N GLU A 210 -0.30 -8.73 -8.25
CA GLU A 210 -1.73 -8.49 -8.30
C GLU A 210 -2.15 -7.67 -7.08
N GLY A 211 -2.49 -6.41 -7.29
CA GLY A 211 -2.80 -5.48 -6.19
C GLY A 211 -4.05 -5.85 -5.39
N SER A 212 -4.08 -5.44 -4.12
CA SER A 212 -5.29 -5.41 -3.31
C SER A 212 -6.10 -4.18 -3.70
N VAL A 213 -7.09 -4.36 -4.57
CA VAL A 213 -7.85 -3.29 -5.21
C VAL A 213 -9.35 -3.57 -5.15
N CYS A 214 -10.15 -2.52 -5.36
CA CYS A 214 -11.60 -2.67 -5.48
C CYS A 214 -11.96 -3.55 -6.69
N THR A 215 -12.81 -4.57 -6.46
CA THR A 215 -13.29 -5.51 -7.51
C THR A 215 -14.50 -5.00 -8.25
N GLN A 216 -15.23 -4.04 -7.73
CA GLN A 216 -16.33 -3.41 -8.45
C GLN A 216 -15.74 -2.57 -9.59
N THR A 217 -15.46 -3.23 -10.70
CA THR A 217 -15.34 -2.57 -11.98
C THR A 217 -16.73 -2.05 -12.32
N GLY A 218 -16.99 -0.77 -12.07
CA GLY A 218 -17.95 -0.08 -12.91
C GLY A 218 -17.52 -0.43 -14.33
N GLY A 219 -18.46 -0.91 -15.17
CA GLY A 219 -18.13 -1.38 -16.50
C GLY A 219 -17.21 -0.42 -17.21
N SER A 220 -16.55 -0.86 -18.29
CA SER A 220 -15.59 -0.13 -19.12
C SER A 220 -16.18 1.17 -19.72
N TYR A 221 -16.78 2.00 -18.89
CA TYR A 221 -17.13 3.38 -19.19
C TYR A 221 -15.82 4.16 -19.12
N GLY A 222 -15.47 4.77 -20.24
CA GLY A 222 -14.26 5.59 -20.34
C GLY A 222 -14.20 6.57 -19.18
N LEU A 223 -12.98 6.85 -18.69
CA LEU A 223 -12.75 7.84 -17.62
C LEU A 223 -13.52 9.13 -17.93
N THR A 224 -14.34 9.56 -16.98
CA THR A 224 -15.01 10.84 -17.01
C THR A 224 -14.13 11.88 -16.33
N ILE A 225 -13.96 13.04 -16.93
CA ILE A 225 -13.29 14.15 -16.25
C ILE A 225 -14.36 14.84 -15.38
N PRO A 226 -14.21 14.82 -14.05
CA PRO A 226 -15.15 15.49 -13.15
C PRO A 226 -14.99 17.01 -13.24
N ASP A 227 -16.04 17.73 -12.88
CA ASP A 227 -15.96 19.16 -12.70
C ASP A 227 -15.08 19.51 -11.49
N VAL A 228 -14.23 20.50 -11.65
CA VAL A 228 -13.35 20.96 -10.59
C VAL A 228 -14.19 21.69 -9.53
N ASN A 229 -13.94 21.39 -8.25
CA ASN A 229 -14.60 22.04 -7.15
C ASN A 229 -14.24 23.54 -7.09
N PRO A 230 -15.18 24.47 -7.35
CA PRO A 230 -14.87 25.90 -7.35
C PRO A 230 -14.66 26.47 -5.94
N ASN A 231 -15.02 25.72 -4.90
CA ASN A 231 -14.87 26.11 -3.49
C ASN A 231 -13.69 25.41 -2.81
N ALA A 232 -12.78 24.78 -3.59
CA ALA A 232 -11.58 24.20 -3.03
C ALA A 232 -10.65 25.29 -2.48
N ASP A 233 -9.83 24.90 -1.51
CA ASP A 233 -8.84 25.79 -0.91
C ASP A 233 -7.82 26.27 -1.98
N PRO A 234 -7.76 27.56 -2.29
CA PRO A 234 -6.84 28.10 -3.29
C PRO A 234 -5.38 28.01 -2.87
N ASP A 235 -5.08 27.85 -1.58
CA ASP A 235 -3.74 27.62 -1.04
C ASP A 235 -3.36 26.13 -1.04
N GLY A 236 -4.28 25.24 -1.43
CA GLY A 236 -4.05 23.81 -1.54
C GLY A 236 -2.99 23.48 -2.58
N TYR A 237 -2.07 22.56 -2.24
CA TYR A 237 -0.91 22.22 -3.08
C TYR A 237 -1.26 21.86 -4.53
N LEU A 238 -2.36 21.18 -4.77
CA LEU A 238 -2.81 20.76 -6.09
C LEU A 238 -3.78 21.74 -6.76
N TYR A 239 -4.18 22.82 -6.09
CA TYR A 239 -5.17 23.77 -6.61
C TYR A 239 -4.72 24.36 -7.95
N GLY A 240 -5.60 24.34 -8.95
CA GLY A 240 -5.36 24.86 -10.30
C GLY A 240 -4.36 24.06 -11.16
N ARG A 241 -3.72 23.03 -10.64
CA ARG A 241 -2.69 22.25 -11.34
C ARG A 241 -3.35 21.15 -12.19
N GLU A 242 -2.89 20.97 -13.44
CA GLU A 242 -3.28 19.84 -14.28
C GLU A 242 -2.56 18.57 -13.82
N VAL A 243 -3.33 17.57 -13.40
CA VAL A 243 -2.82 16.31 -12.84
C VAL A 243 -3.11 15.14 -13.77
N VAL A 244 -2.07 14.39 -14.14
CA VAL A 244 -2.15 13.18 -14.96
C VAL A 244 -1.69 11.98 -14.15
N PHE A 245 -2.39 10.86 -14.30
CA PHE A 245 -2.06 9.62 -13.62
C PHE A 245 -1.53 8.57 -14.59
N THR A 246 -0.48 7.85 -14.20
CA THR A 246 0.09 6.73 -14.95
C THR A 246 0.40 5.54 -14.03
N GLY A 247 0.60 4.35 -14.59
CA GLY A 247 0.76 3.13 -13.78
C GLY A 247 -0.56 2.68 -13.14
N THR A 248 -0.52 1.67 -12.29
CA THR A 248 -1.66 1.15 -11.53
C THR A 248 -1.72 1.86 -10.18
N LEU A 249 -2.80 2.58 -9.92
CA LEU A 249 -3.04 3.15 -8.61
C LEU A 249 -3.45 2.04 -7.64
N MET A 250 -2.81 1.98 -6.49
CA MET A 250 -2.98 0.90 -5.52
C MET A 250 -4.02 1.25 -4.46
N ALA A 251 -4.13 2.51 -4.08
CA ALA A 251 -5.03 2.97 -3.03
C ALA A 251 -6.45 3.24 -3.54
N MET A 252 -6.63 3.54 -4.83
CA MET A 252 -7.94 3.89 -5.39
C MET A 252 -8.05 3.57 -6.89
N ARG A 253 -9.27 3.50 -7.39
CA ARG A 253 -9.50 3.42 -8.84
C ARG A 253 -9.11 4.75 -9.49
N ARG A 254 -8.74 4.71 -10.76
CA ARG A 254 -8.35 5.92 -11.50
C ARG A 254 -9.47 6.97 -11.58
N GLN A 255 -10.73 6.55 -11.66
CA GLN A 255 -11.86 7.47 -11.62
C GLN A 255 -11.96 8.17 -10.25
N ASP A 256 -11.79 7.42 -9.17
CA ASP A 256 -11.83 7.97 -7.81
C ASP A 256 -10.65 8.97 -7.60
N ALA A 257 -9.48 8.70 -8.21
CA ALA A 257 -8.35 9.63 -8.19
C ALA A 257 -8.65 10.93 -8.96
N PHE A 258 -9.38 10.85 -10.08
CA PHE A 258 -9.84 12.03 -10.81
C PHE A 258 -10.80 12.86 -9.96
N GLU A 259 -11.76 12.22 -9.31
CA GLU A 259 -12.73 12.87 -8.43
C GLU A 259 -12.06 13.47 -7.18
N ALA A 260 -11.09 12.76 -6.61
CA ALA A 260 -10.31 13.27 -5.48
C ALA A 260 -9.46 14.50 -5.85
N ALA A 261 -8.81 14.48 -7.02
CA ALA A 261 -8.07 15.61 -7.54
C ALA A 261 -9.00 16.83 -7.78
N ALA A 262 -10.11 16.61 -8.45
CA ALA A 262 -11.08 17.68 -8.72
C ALA A 262 -11.67 18.29 -7.43
N ARG A 263 -11.88 17.46 -6.40
CA ARG A 263 -12.39 17.90 -5.10
C ARG A 263 -11.47 18.92 -4.41
N VAL A 264 -10.14 18.78 -4.55
CA VAL A 264 -9.15 19.71 -4.00
C VAL A 264 -8.74 20.81 -4.99
N GLY A 265 -9.53 21.02 -6.05
CA GLY A 265 -9.32 22.10 -7.00
C GLY A 265 -8.30 21.83 -8.09
N ALA A 266 -7.74 20.62 -8.19
CA ALA A 266 -6.89 20.23 -9.31
C ALA A 266 -7.72 19.95 -10.57
N VAL A 267 -7.06 19.98 -11.74
CA VAL A 267 -7.65 19.69 -13.05
C VAL A 267 -7.18 18.31 -13.51
N PRO A 268 -7.96 17.24 -13.31
CA PRO A 268 -7.54 15.90 -13.75
C PRO A 268 -7.57 15.79 -15.27
N ALA A 269 -6.51 15.21 -15.87
CA ALA A 269 -6.39 15.03 -17.30
C ALA A 269 -6.07 13.57 -17.68
N LYS A 270 -6.62 13.13 -18.83
CA LYS A 270 -6.44 11.75 -19.33
C LYS A 270 -5.04 11.51 -19.88
N ASN A 271 -4.39 12.53 -20.44
CA ASN A 271 -3.13 12.42 -21.16
C ASN A 271 -2.16 13.54 -20.76
N THR A 272 -0.87 13.22 -20.77
CA THR A 272 0.19 14.23 -20.60
C THR A 272 0.21 15.19 -21.77
N THR A 273 0.17 16.49 -21.49
CA THR A 273 0.17 17.59 -22.46
C THR A 273 1.11 18.70 -22.01
N GLN A 274 1.23 19.76 -22.79
CA GLN A 274 1.99 20.98 -22.41
C GLN A 274 1.35 21.72 -21.21
N ARG A 275 0.14 21.39 -20.79
CA ARG A 275 -0.52 21.99 -19.63
C ARG A 275 -0.31 21.17 -18.36
N THR A 276 0.21 19.93 -18.49
CA THR A 276 0.42 19.06 -17.35
C THR A 276 1.43 19.65 -16.38
N ASN A 277 1.02 19.83 -15.13
CA ASN A 277 1.87 20.31 -14.04
C ASN A 277 2.33 19.16 -13.14
N VAL A 278 1.51 18.11 -13.03
CA VAL A 278 1.78 16.99 -12.13
C VAL A 278 1.57 15.67 -12.84
N LEU A 279 2.54 14.77 -12.75
CA LEU A 279 2.41 13.37 -13.15
C LEU A 279 2.44 12.51 -11.89
N VAL A 280 1.31 11.91 -11.54
CA VAL A 280 1.24 10.92 -10.46
C VAL A 280 1.56 9.54 -11.02
N VAL A 281 2.59 8.89 -10.46
CA VAL A 281 3.06 7.57 -10.87
C VAL A 281 2.62 6.55 -9.82
N GLY A 282 1.69 5.68 -10.20
CA GLY A 282 1.35 4.48 -9.45
C GLY A 282 2.32 3.33 -9.73
N ASP A 283 1.96 2.12 -9.32
CA ASP A 283 2.76 0.94 -9.57
C ASP A 283 2.86 0.64 -11.08
N ILE A 284 4.07 0.39 -11.57
CA ILE A 284 4.34 0.10 -12.97
C ILE A 284 4.58 -1.40 -13.11
N ASN A 285 3.62 -2.11 -13.70
CA ASN A 285 3.82 -3.52 -14.05
C ASN A 285 4.76 -3.61 -15.28
N PRO A 286 5.96 -4.19 -15.15
CA PRO A 286 6.90 -4.33 -16.26
C PRO A 286 6.33 -5.09 -17.47
N ALA A 287 5.38 -6.00 -17.24
CA ALA A 287 4.76 -6.80 -18.31
C ALA A 287 3.91 -5.98 -19.28
N VAL A 288 3.46 -4.78 -18.92
CA VAL A 288 2.68 -3.89 -19.80
C VAL A 288 3.53 -2.80 -20.45
N LEU A 289 4.83 -2.77 -20.17
CA LEU A 289 5.75 -1.84 -20.79
C LEU A 289 6.20 -2.33 -22.16
N ARG A 290 6.56 -1.41 -23.04
CA ARG A 290 7.17 -1.77 -24.32
C ARG A 290 8.52 -2.44 -24.06
N PRO A 291 8.92 -3.46 -24.85
CA PRO A 291 10.24 -4.07 -24.73
C PRO A 291 11.36 -3.03 -24.73
N GLY A 292 12.25 -3.09 -23.72
CA GLY A 292 13.36 -2.16 -23.56
C GLY A 292 13.00 -0.80 -22.92
N SER A 293 11.78 -0.63 -22.40
CA SER A 293 11.35 0.57 -21.67
C SER A 293 10.98 0.25 -20.23
N ASN A 294 11.47 1.08 -19.31
CA ASN A 294 11.09 1.03 -17.89
C ASN A 294 9.97 2.03 -17.54
N LEU A 295 9.42 2.73 -18.54
CA LEU A 295 8.48 3.83 -18.35
C LEU A 295 7.20 3.62 -19.17
N THR A 296 6.07 4.07 -18.62
CA THR A 296 4.80 4.15 -19.37
C THR A 296 4.88 5.25 -20.42
N GLY A 297 4.05 5.17 -21.48
CA GLY A 297 4.02 6.19 -22.53
C GLY A 297 3.71 7.62 -22.01
N LYS A 298 2.92 7.74 -20.92
CA LYS A 298 2.65 9.03 -20.27
C LYS A 298 3.87 9.57 -19.53
N ALA A 299 4.61 8.70 -18.83
CA ALA A 299 5.84 9.07 -18.15
C ALA A 299 6.93 9.48 -19.16
N GLN A 300 7.12 8.70 -20.24
CA GLN A 300 8.05 9.06 -21.31
C GLN A 300 7.75 10.44 -21.88
N LYS A 301 6.46 10.75 -22.12
CA LYS A 301 6.06 12.05 -22.63
C LYS A 301 6.29 13.18 -21.61
N ALA A 302 6.05 12.94 -20.32
CA ALA A 302 6.31 13.92 -19.28
C ALA A 302 7.80 14.26 -19.20
N PHE A 303 8.68 13.27 -19.15
CA PHE A 303 10.14 13.49 -19.14
C PHE A 303 10.62 14.21 -20.41
N ALA A 304 10.11 13.83 -21.59
CA ALA A 304 10.46 14.54 -22.84
C ALA A 304 9.97 16.00 -22.86
N LEU A 305 8.94 16.35 -22.11
CA LEU A 305 8.48 17.74 -21.94
C LEU A 305 9.33 18.49 -20.91
N GLN A 306 9.72 17.82 -19.80
CA GLN A 306 10.68 18.38 -18.83
C GLN A 306 12.02 18.75 -19.49
N GLU A 307 12.57 17.87 -20.34
CA GLU A 307 13.79 18.13 -21.12
C GLU A 307 13.65 19.37 -22.03
N LYS A 308 12.44 19.73 -22.42
CA LYS A 308 12.12 20.94 -23.19
C LYS A 308 11.84 22.17 -22.32
N GLY A 309 12.04 22.05 -21.00
CA GLY A 309 11.89 23.15 -20.06
C GLY A 309 10.49 23.31 -19.47
N GLN A 310 9.58 22.34 -19.65
CA GLN A 310 8.27 22.36 -18.99
C GLN A 310 8.43 21.94 -17.53
N ASP A 311 7.84 22.73 -16.64
CA ASP A 311 7.78 22.43 -15.21
C ASP A 311 6.68 21.39 -14.94
N ILE A 312 7.06 20.11 -14.96
CA ILE A 312 6.20 18.99 -14.60
C ILE A 312 6.78 18.34 -13.36
N GLU A 313 6.04 18.38 -12.30
CA GLU A 313 6.37 17.64 -11.09
C GLU A 313 5.96 16.18 -11.26
N VAL A 314 6.87 15.27 -10.93
CA VAL A 314 6.57 13.83 -10.90
C VAL A 314 6.50 13.40 -9.45
N MET A 315 5.38 12.81 -9.05
CA MET A 315 5.14 12.37 -7.67
C MET A 315 4.62 10.94 -7.62
N THR A 316 4.81 10.31 -6.49
CA THR A 316 4.25 8.98 -6.22
C THR A 316 2.75 9.08 -5.92
N GLU A 317 2.06 7.92 -5.91
CA GLU A 317 0.68 7.87 -5.42
C GLU A 317 0.57 8.30 -3.95
N ASP A 318 1.58 7.96 -3.13
CA ASP A 318 1.63 8.34 -1.71
C ASP A 318 1.75 9.85 -1.54
N ASP A 319 2.57 10.52 -2.36
CA ASP A 319 2.66 11.97 -2.38
C ASP A 319 1.33 12.62 -2.77
N PHE A 320 0.68 12.07 -3.79
CA PHE A 320 -0.65 12.53 -4.19
C PHE A 320 -1.66 12.39 -3.05
N LEU A 321 -1.66 11.27 -2.33
CA LEU A 321 -2.54 11.08 -1.18
C LEU A 321 -2.27 12.09 -0.07
N ARG A 322 -1.00 12.38 0.23
CA ARG A 322 -0.63 13.43 1.20
C ARG A 322 -1.13 14.81 0.77
N CYS A 323 -1.01 15.13 -0.52
CA CYS A 323 -1.53 16.42 -1.04
C CYS A 323 -3.06 16.52 -0.95
N LEU A 324 -3.80 15.42 -1.09
CA LEU A 324 -5.26 15.41 -0.91
C LEU A 324 -5.68 15.73 0.52
N ASP A 325 -4.82 15.41 1.49
CA ASP A 325 -5.07 15.61 2.92
C ASP A 325 -4.48 16.93 3.46
N GLY A 326 -4.11 17.87 2.57
CA GLY A 326 -3.55 19.18 2.93
C GLY A 326 -2.04 19.16 3.25
N GLY A 327 -1.35 18.03 2.98
CA GLY A 327 0.12 17.97 2.99
C GLY A 327 0.73 18.54 1.72
N THR A 328 2.04 18.78 1.75
CA THR A 328 2.83 19.06 0.55
C THR A 328 3.47 17.77 0.02
N ALA A 329 3.65 17.66 -1.29
CA ALA A 329 4.45 16.59 -1.85
C ALA A 329 5.91 16.75 -1.42
N ASP A 330 6.56 15.67 -1.06
CA ASP A 330 8.00 15.70 -0.79
C ASP A 330 8.73 15.58 -2.12
N LEU A 331 9.09 16.73 -2.69
CA LEU A 331 9.58 16.91 -4.05
C LEU A 331 10.99 16.33 -4.31
N ARG A 332 11.57 15.58 -3.42
CA ARG A 332 12.98 15.15 -3.51
C ARG A 332 13.18 13.73 -4.02
N THR A 333 12.15 13.10 -4.60
CA THR A 333 12.24 11.67 -4.88
C THR A 333 11.68 11.25 -6.23
N LEU A 334 12.45 11.50 -7.27
CA LEU A 334 12.55 10.57 -8.41
C LEU A 334 13.97 10.59 -8.95
#